data_a7cc227d54bc65ed08091714c86fe72f
#
_entry.id   a7cc227d54bc65ed08091714c86fe72f
#
_cell.length_a   1.000
_cell.length_b   1.000
_cell.length_c   1.000
_cell.angle_alpha   90.00
_cell.angle_beta   90.00
_cell.angle_gamma   90.00
#
_symmetry.space_group_name_H-M   'P 1'
#
loop_
_entity.id
_entity.type
_entity.pdbx_description
1 polymer ?
#
loop_
_entity_poly.entity_id
_entity_poly.type
_entity_poly.pdbx_seq_one_letter_code
_entity_poly.pdbx_strand_id
1 'polypeptide(L)'
;LHKAIRRQRQMCIRDSRQPLYRYLGGIDLEMPQTFHNVINGGEHADNGIDIQEFMITPIAKTSFRDGFEKIVNVYHTLKKVLEDMGYETGLGDEGGFAPNMKNSEEALKALHESIIKAGYKPGEDIGIACDCAASYFYNKEDGKYHLEGKVLTDDELAAYYDKLLDEFPELMSMEDPYDENDVEGMVKFTATHKDRIQIVLDDFICTNPALLKKAIKEGAGNASLIKLNQIGTVTETLETIRMSRKNGYNTMISHRSGETGDTFIADLAVAINGGQLKTGAPARSERVEKYNRLLEIEEELGKGERLAFFPDDVDHD
;
A
#
# COMPACT_ATOMS: atom_id res chain seq x y z
N LEU A 1 -3.29 3.12 33.05
CA LEU A 1 -2.32 4.14 32.59
C LEU A 1 -2.57 4.53 31.10
N HIS A 2 -2.71 3.57 30.18
CA HIS A 2 -2.86 3.83 28.75
C HIS A 2 -4.13 4.64 28.38
N LYS A 3 -5.26 4.43 29.07
CA LYS A 3 -6.51 5.18 28.80
C LYS A 3 -6.39 6.66 29.23
N ALA A 4 -5.69 6.96 30.33
CA ALA A 4 -5.50 8.33 30.80
C ALA A 4 -4.57 9.14 29.86
N ILE A 5 -3.49 8.51 29.35
CA ILE A 5 -2.56 9.13 28.41
C ILE A 5 -3.24 9.42 27.06
N ARG A 6 -4.11 8.52 26.57
CA ARG A 6 -4.90 8.76 25.36
C ARG A 6 -5.84 9.97 25.48
N ARG A 7 -6.57 10.09 26.60
CA ARG A 7 -7.45 11.23 26.87
C ARG A 7 -6.66 12.54 26.96
N GLN A 8 -5.50 12.55 27.59
CA GLN A 8 -4.67 13.73 27.72
C GLN A 8 -4.14 14.23 26.36
N ARG A 9 -3.74 13.33 25.46
CA ARG A 9 -3.32 13.69 24.10
C ARG A 9 -4.46 14.25 23.25
N GLN A 10 -5.64 13.65 23.29
CA GLN A 10 -6.83 14.18 22.62
C GLN A 10 -7.20 15.58 23.15
N MET A 11 -7.05 15.81 24.44
CA MET A 11 -7.25 17.15 25.03
C MET A 11 -6.21 18.16 24.52
N CYS A 12 -4.94 17.79 24.43
CA CYS A 12 -3.88 18.67 23.92
C CYS A 12 -4.12 19.04 22.44
N ILE A 13 -4.51 18.10 21.60
CA ILE A 13 -4.87 18.36 20.19
C ILE A 13 -6.04 19.34 20.14
N ARG A 14 -7.13 19.07 20.85
CA ARG A 14 -8.30 19.92 20.91
C ARG A 14 -7.96 21.32 21.44
N ASP A 15 -7.15 21.41 22.50
CA ASP A 15 -6.79 22.67 23.14
C ASP A 15 -5.80 23.49 22.29
N SER A 16 -5.01 22.86 21.44
CA SER A 16 -4.12 23.54 20.48
C SER A 16 -4.88 24.29 19.38
N ARG A 17 -6.14 23.88 19.11
CA ARG A 17 -6.98 24.38 18.00
C ARG A 17 -6.31 24.23 16.63
N GLN A 18 -5.34 23.33 16.50
CA GLN A 18 -4.69 23.02 15.24
C GLN A 18 -5.31 21.78 14.60
N PRO A 19 -5.38 21.69 13.27
CA PRO A 19 -5.68 20.45 12.59
C PRO A 19 -4.69 19.36 13.00
N LEU A 20 -5.15 18.09 13.02
CA LEU A 20 -4.36 16.98 13.53
C LEU A 20 -3.05 16.78 12.74
N TYR A 21 -3.11 16.88 11.41
CA TYR A 21 -1.91 16.76 10.56
C TYR A 21 -0.84 17.82 10.89
N ARG A 22 -1.23 19.06 11.24
CA ARG A 22 -0.29 20.12 11.67
C ARG A 22 0.27 19.85 13.06
N TYR A 23 -0.57 19.39 13.97
CA TYR A 23 -0.14 19.07 15.34
C TYR A 23 0.90 17.95 15.36
N LEU A 24 0.75 16.94 14.50
CA LEU A 24 1.67 15.81 14.41
C LEU A 24 2.91 16.11 13.54
N GLY A 25 2.77 16.87 12.45
CA GLY A 25 3.78 17.03 11.42
C GLY A 25 4.54 18.36 11.44
N GLY A 26 3.96 19.41 11.98
CA GLY A 26 4.60 20.74 11.99
C GLY A 26 4.29 21.59 10.76
N ILE A 27 5.32 22.17 10.12
CA ILE A 27 5.17 23.15 9.04
C ILE A 27 5.45 22.63 7.64
N ASP A 28 6.32 21.65 7.51
CA ASP A 28 6.61 21.02 6.23
C ASP A 28 5.64 19.85 6.04
N LEU A 29 4.70 20.05 5.12
CA LEU A 29 3.62 19.09 4.89
C LEU A 29 3.49 18.80 3.41
N GLU A 30 3.41 17.52 3.07
CA GLU A 30 3.18 17.04 1.71
C GLU A 30 1.98 16.08 1.67
N MET A 31 1.26 16.11 0.54
CA MET A 31 0.19 15.15 0.31
C MET A 31 0.79 13.76 0.08
N PRO A 32 0.23 12.70 0.68
CA PRO A 32 0.74 11.35 0.49
C PRO A 32 0.44 10.84 -0.91
N GLN A 33 1.33 10.00 -1.46
CA GLN A 33 0.99 9.12 -2.56
C GLN A 33 0.01 8.06 -2.07
N THR A 34 -1.09 7.84 -2.81
CA THR A 34 -2.15 6.92 -2.38
C THR A 34 -2.17 5.64 -3.22
N PHE A 35 -2.30 4.51 -2.54
CA PHE A 35 -2.43 3.17 -3.13
C PHE A 35 -3.86 2.68 -2.90
N HIS A 36 -4.52 2.28 -3.98
CA HIS A 36 -5.95 1.96 -3.99
C HIS A 36 -6.16 0.50 -4.36
N ASN A 37 -6.56 -0.33 -3.40
CA ASN A 37 -6.86 -1.73 -3.66
C ASN A 37 -8.15 -1.86 -4.50
N VAL A 38 -8.01 -2.28 -5.75
CA VAL A 38 -9.11 -2.32 -6.73
C VAL A 38 -9.49 -3.73 -7.17
N ILE A 39 -8.62 -4.74 -6.93
CA ILE A 39 -8.95 -6.17 -7.08
C ILE A 39 -8.50 -6.89 -5.81
N ASN A 40 -9.40 -7.68 -5.23
CA ASN A 40 -9.18 -8.48 -4.04
C ASN A 40 -9.02 -9.97 -4.40
N GLY A 41 -8.06 -10.62 -3.75
CA GLY A 41 -7.85 -12.07 -3.77
C GLY A 41 -7.48 -12.57 -2.37
N GLY A 42 -6.85 -13.75 -2.28
CA GLY A 42 -6.39 -14.33 -1.03
C GLY A 42 -7.46 -14.36 0.06
N GLU A 43 -7.10 -13.96 1.28
CA GLU A 43 -8.03 -13.89 2.41
C GLU A 43 -9.13 -12.81 2.26
N HIS A 44 -8.95 -11.84 1.34
CA HIS A 44 -9.90 -10.75 1.12
C HIS A 44 -11.04 -11.10 0.17
N ALA A 45 -10.99 -12.27 -0.50
CA ALA A 45 -12.02 -12.73 -1.41
C ALA A 45 -12.01 -14.26 -1.57
N ASP A 46 -13.17 -14.88 -1.57
CA ASP A 46 -13.33 -16.31 -1.88
C ASP A 46 -13.32 -16.51 -3.41
N ASN A 47 -12.12 -16.44 -4.00
CA ASN A 47 -11.89 -16.57 -5.45
C ASN A 47 -10.61 -17.34 -5.75
N GLY A 48 -10.26 -17.52 -7.04
CA GLY A 48 -9.10 -18.31 -7.48
C GLY A 48 -7.76 -17.56 -7.51
N ILE A 49 -7.67 -16.36 -6.93
CA ILE A 49 -6.45 -15.55 -6.91
C ILE A 49 -5.81 -15.66 -5.52
N ASP A 50 -4.55 -16.10 -5.43
CA ASP A 50 -3.85 -16.26 -4.16
C ASP A 50 -3.21 -14.95 -3.66
N ILE A 51 -2.76 -14.06 -4.57
CA ILE A 51 -2.29 -12.71 -4.21
C ILE A 51 -3.46 -11.90 -3.68
N GLN A 52 -3.26 -11.28 -2.50
CA GLN A 52 -4.34 -10.72 -1.69
C GLN A 52 -4.91 -9.41 -2.23
N GLU A 53 -4.04 -8.51 -2.74
CA GLU A 53 -4.47 -7.20 -3.20
C GLU A 53 -3.74 -6.80 -4.48
N PHE A 54 -4.50 -6.21 -5.40
CA PHE A 54 -3.96 -5.52 -6.57
C PHE A 54 -4.39 -4.06 -6.50
N MET A 55 -3.40 -3.20 -6.38
CA MET A 55 -3.58 -1.77 -6.17
C MET A 55 -3.17 -0.97 -7.39
N ILE A 56 -3.77 0.20 -7.55
CA ILE A 56 -3.32 1.23 -8.48
C ILE A 56 -2.91 2.49 -7.72
N THR A 57 -1.94 3.23 -8.25
CA THR A 57 -1.41 4.45 -7.64
C THR A 57 -1.12 5.51 -8.68
N PRO A 58 -1.44 6.79 -8.45
CA PRO A 58 -1.01 7.87 -9.34
C PRO A 58 0.49 8.11 -9.14
N ILE A 59 1.24 8.20 -10.24
CA ILE A 59 2.69 8.42 -10.23
C ILE A 59 3.11 9.71 -10.93
N ALA A 60 2.24 10.32 -11.72
CA ALA A 60 2.51 11.63 -12.30
C ALA A 60 2.54 12.73 -11.23
N LYS A 61 3.49 13.66 -11.34
CA LYS A 61 3.59 14.86 -10.48
C LYS A 61 2.36 15.74 -10.68
N THR A 62 1.36 15.60 -9.81
CA THR A 62 0.07 16.29 -9.93
C THR A 62 -0.49 16.59 -8.53
N SER A 63 -1.61 17.30 -8.46
CA SER A 63 -2.35 17.48 -7.20
C SER A 63 -2.93 16.14 -6.73
N PHE A 64 -3.21 16.02 -5.42
CA PHE A 64 -3.91 14.84 -4.92
C PHE A 64 -5.27 14.67 -5.61
N ARG A 65 -6.02 15.76 -5.78
CA ARG A 65 -7.31 15.77 -6.48
C ARG A 65 -7.23 15.20 -7.89
N ASP A 66 -6.29 15.68 -8.70
CA ASP A 66 -6.13 15.22 -10.08
C ASP A 66 -5.68 13.74 -10.13
N GLY A 67 -4.77 13.36 -9.23
CA GLY A 67 -4.35 11.96 -9.09
C GLY A 67 -5.51 11.05 -8.70
N PHE A 68 -6.31 11.46 -7.71
CA PHE A 68 -7.48 10.70 -7.25
C PHE A 68 -8.57 10.61 -8.33
N GLU A 69 -8.80 11.66 -9.13
CA GLU A 69 -9.72 11.61 -10.27
C GLU A 69 -9.29 10.55 -11.29
N LYS A 70 -7.99 10.47 -11.61
CA LYS A 70 -7.47 9.41 -12.49
C LYS A 70 -7.76 8.01 -11.92
N ILE A 71 -7.54 7.81 -10.62
CA ILE A 71 -7.83 6.53 -9.94
C ILE A 71 -9.31 6.17 -10.04
N VAL A 72 -10.21 7.11 -9.78
CA VAL A 72 -11.67 6.90 -9.90
C VAL A 72 -12.05 6.50 -11.31
N ASN A 73 -11.50 7.16 -12.32
CA ASN A 73 -11.75 6.85 -13.71
C ASN A 73 -11.26 5.43 -14.09
N VAL A 74 -10.07 5.04 -13.64
CA VAL A 74 -9.55 3.67 -13.85
C VAL A 74 -10.42 2.65 -13.12
N TYR A 75 -10.82 2.90 -11.88
CA TYR A 75 -11.69 2.01 -11.11
C TYR A 75 -13.03 1.74 -11.79
N HIS A 76 -13.69 2.78 -12.31
CA HIS A 76 -14.94 2.61 -13.06
C HIS A 76 -14.73 1.93 -14.42
N THR A 77 -13.59 2.13 -15.05
CA THR A 77 -13.23 1.46 -16.30
C THR A 77 -12.93 -0.02 -16.04
N LEU A 78 -12.24 -0.33 -14.94
CA LEU A 78 -11.96 -1.71 -14.51
C LEU A 78 -13.24 -2.53 -14.34
N LYS A 79 -14.29 -1.93 -13.77
CA LYS A 79 -15.59 -2.61 -13.67
C LYS A 79 -16.08 -3.10 -15.04
N LYS A 80 -16.01 -2.24 -16.05
CA LYS A 80 -16.44 -2.59 -17.42
C LYS A 80 -15.54 -3.64 -18.06
N VAL A 81 -14.23 -3.53 -17.85
CA VAL A 81 -13.27 -4.51 -18.35
C VAL A 81 -13.56 -5.89 -17.75
N LEU A 82 -13.81 -5.97 -16.44
CA LEU A 82 -14.15 -7.23 -15.78
C LEU A 82 -15.48 -7.81 -16.31
N GLU A 83 -16.50 -6.99 -16.50
CA GLU A 83 -17.79 -7.37 -17.10
C GLU A 83 -17.62 -7.89 -18.54
N ASP A 84 -16.80 -7.20 -19.36
CA ASP A 84 -16.47 -7.60 -20.74
C ASP A 84 -15.70 -8.95 -20.79
N MET A 85 -14.87 -9.21 -19.77
CA MET A 85 -14.17 -10.49 -19.59
C MET A 85 -15.09 -11.60 -19.06
N GLY A 86 -16.35 -11.26 -18.68
CA GLY A 86 -17.34 -12.21 -18.17
C GLY A 86 -17.25 -12.47 -16.65
N TYR A 87 -16.56 -11.61 -15.90
CA TYR A 87 -16.43 -11.70 -14.45
C TYR A 87 -17.52 -10.91 -13.71
N GLU A 88 -17.85 -11.41 -12.52
CA GLU A 88 -18.69 -10.66 -11.57
C GLU A 88 -17.90 -9.51 -10.95
N THR A 89 -18.60 -8.42 -10.63
CA THR A 89 -18.02 -7.20 -10.05
C THR A 89 -18.54 -6.93 -8.64
N GLY A 90 -18.72 -7.99 -7.84
CA GLY A 90 -18.97 -7.89 -6.41
C GLY A 90 -17.77 -7.26 -5.71
N LEU A 91 -18.03 -6.54 -4.61
CA LEU A 91 -16.99 -5.86 -3.85
C LEU A 91 -16.50 -6.72 -2.68
N GLY A 92 -15.19 -6.78 -2.52
CA GLY A 92 -14.54 -7.28 -1.33
C GLY A 92 -14.58 -6.29 -0.15
N ASP A 93 -13.96 -6.67 0.96
CA ASP A 93 -13.99 -5.90 2.21
C ASP A 93 -13.36 -4.52 2.10
N GLU A 94 -12.40 -4.34 1.20
CA GLU A 94 -11.70 -3.08 0.99
C GLU A 94 -12.25 -2.24 -0.17
N GLY A 95 -13.39 -2.66 -0.73
CA GLY A 95 -14.07 -1.96 -1.81
C GLY A 95 -13.52 -2.25 -3.21
N GLY A 96 -12.46 -3.07 -3.33
CA GLY A 96 -12.00 -3.64 -4.60
C GLY A 96 -12.96 -4.69 -5.12
N PHE A 97 -12.94 -4.96 -6.43
CA PHE A 97 -13.70 -6.05 -7.02
C PHE A 97 -13.11 -7.41 -6.61
N ALA A 98 -13.95 -8.42 -6.50
CA ALA A 98 -13.55 -9.78 -6.13
C ALA A 98 -13.92 -10.79 -7.25
N PRO A 99 -13.36 -10.65 -8.47
CA PRO A 99 -13.64 -11.53 -9.58
C PRO A 99 -13.02 -12.92 -9.36
N ASN A 100 -13.72 -13.98 -9.79
CA ASN A 100 -13.16 -15.33 -9.75
C ASN A 100 -12.24 -15.56 -10.96
N MET A 101 -11.06 -14.95 -10.94
CA MET A 101 -10.02 -15.07 -11.97
C MET A 101 -9.17 -16.31 -11.77
N LYS A 102 -8.43 -16.70 -12.82
CA LYS A 102 -7.64 -17.92 -12.83
C LYS A 102 -6.31 -17.78 -12.10
N ASN A 103 -5.72 -16.59 -12.15
CA ASN A 103 -4.39 -16.30 -11.60
C ASN A 103 -4.14 -14.78 -11.52
N SER A 104 -3.06 -14.42 -10.90
CA SER A 104 -2.62 -13.03 -10.70
C SER A 104 -2.24 -12.32 -12.00
N GLU A 105 -1.71 -13.05 -12.99
CA GLU A 105 -1.38 -12.50 -14.31
C GLU A 105 -2.64 -11.96 -15.02
N GLU A 106 -3.78 -12.63 -14.87
CA GLU A 106 -5.06 -12.18 -15.45
C GLU A 106 -5.57 -10.90 -14.76
N ALA A 107 -5.36 -10.78 -13.44
CA ALA A 107 -5.70 -9.55 -12.70
C ALA A 107 -4.82 -8.38 -13.15
N LEU A 108 -3.52 -8.58 -13.30
CA LEU A 108 -2.61 -7.55 -13.80
C LEU A 108 -2.95 -7.13 -15.24
N LYS A 109 -3.31 -8.06 -16.11
CA LYS A 109 -3.80 -7.76 -17.48
C LYS A 109 -5.06 -6.91 -17.47
N ALA A 110 -6.02 -7.23 -16.60
CA ALA A 110 -7.24 -6.44 -16.46
C ALA A 110 -6.94 -5.00 -15.99
N LEU A 111 -6.00 -4.83 -15.06
CA LEU A 111 -5.57 -3.50 -14.61
C LEU A 111 -4.85 -2.73 -15.72
N HIS A 112 -3.88 -3.34 -16.39
CA HIS A 112 -3.17 -2.76 -17.53
C HIS A 112 -4.14 -2.25 -18.60
N GLU A 113 -5.08 -3.11 -19.02
CA GLU A 113 -6.10 -2.77 -19.99
C GLU A 113 -7.02 -1.63 -19.51
N SER A 114 -7.37 -1.63 -18.23
CA SER A 114 -8.24 -0.61 -17.63
C SER A 114 -7.57 0.76 -17.59
N ILE A 115 -6.27 0.83 -17.29
CA ILE A 115 -5.49 2.06 -17.32
C ILE A 115 -5.50 2.65 -18.75
N ILE A 116 -5.23 1.82 -19.76
CA ILE A 116 -5.23 2.24 -21.17
C ILE A 116 -6.62 2.68 -21.62
N LYS A 117 -7.67 1.89 -21.32
CA LYS A 117 -9.06 2.22 -21.71
C LYS A 117 -9.58 3.47 -21.00
N ALA A 118 -9.08 3.79 -19.82
CA ALA A 118 -9.37 5.04 -19.12
C ALA A 118 -8.65 6.26 -19.72
N GLY A 119 -7.73 6.04 -20.68
CA GLY A 119 -7.00 7.11 -21.38
C GLY A 119 -5.68 7.50 -20.71
N TYR A 120 -5.15 6.67 -19.81
CA TYR A 120 -3.90 6.90 -19.10
C TYR A 120 -2.81 5.93 -19.56
N LYS A 121 -1.56 6.24 -19.25
CA LYS A 121 -0.39 5.45 -19.59
C LYS A 121 0.06 4.62 -18.38
N PRO A 122 0.08 3.26 -18.50
CA PRO A 122 0.70 2.41 -17.47
C PRO A 122 2.18 2.77 -17.27
N GLY A 123 2.61 2.88 -16.01
CA GLY A 123 3.99 3.20 -15.65
C GLY A 123 4.41 4.67 -15.82
N GLU A 124 3.56 5.54 -16.42
CA GLU A 124 3.80 6.99 -16.53
C GLU A 124 2.77 7.81 -15.74
N ASP A 125 1.48 7.52 -15.89
CA ASP A 125 0.40 8.18 -15.17
C ASP A 125 -0.04 7.40 -13.93
N ILE A 126 -0.17 6.10 -14.10
CA ILE A 126 -0.67 5.15 -13.09
C ILE A 126 0.27 3.96 -13.01
N GLY A 127 0.71 3.67 -11.80
CA GLY A 127 1.44 2.46 -11.46
C GLY A 127 0.54 1.39 -10.85
N ILE A 128 1.05 0.16 -10.79
CA ILE A 128 0.41 -0.98 -10.14
C ILE A 128 1.24 -1.40 -8.94
N ALA A 129 0.57 -1.86 -7.88
CA ALA A 129 1.20 -2.48 -6.72
C ALA A 129 0.41 -3.72 -6.30
N CYS A 130 1.08 -4.68 -5.68
CA CYS A 130 0.46 -5.87 -5.12
C CYS A 130 0.78 -6.02 -3.63
N ASP A 131 -0.17 -6.53 -2.87
CA ASP A 131 0.08 -7.17 -1.58
C ASP A 131 0.01 -8.68 -1.79
N CYS A 132 1.16 -9.34 -1.73
CA CYS A 132 1.23 -10.78 -1.95
C CYS A 132 0.71 -11.55 -0.74
N ALA A 133 0.92 -11.04 0.47
CA ALA A 133 0.59 -11.70 1.73
C ALA A 133 1.04 -13.19 1.73
N ALA A 134 2.30 -13.43 1.33
CA ALA A 134 2.78 -14.76 0.94
C ALA A 134 2.70 -15.80 2.06
N SER A 135 2.59 -15.37 3.32
CA SER A 135 2.37 -16.27 4.46
C SER A 135 1.07 -17.11 4.33
N TYR A 136 0.07 -16.62 3.58
CA TYR A 136 -1.20 -17.33 3.38
C TYR A 136 -1.09 -18.49 2.40
N PHE A 137 -0.14 -18.47 1.47
CA PHE A 137 0.12 -19.59 0.57
C PHE A 137 1.45 -20.31 0.85
N TYR A 138 2.13 -19.97 1.96
CA TYR A 138 3.28 -20.71 2.45
C TYR A 138 2.84 -21.92 3.26
N ASN A 139 3.25 -23.12 2.84
CA ASN A 139 2.95 -24.35 3.55
C ASN A 139 4.11 -24.70 4.50
N LYS A 140 3.84 -24.64 5.81
CA LYS A 140 4.84 -24.92 6.87
C LYS A 140 5.25 -26.39 6.95
N GLU A 141 4.46 -27.33 6.37
CA GLU A 141 4.75 -28.75 6.42
C GLU A 141 5.85 -29.15 5.42
N ASP A 142 5.82 -28.57 4.21
CA ASP A 142 6.81 -28.85 3.17
C ASP A 142 7.81 -27.71 2.92
N GLY A 143 7.62 -26.57 3.58
CA GLY A 143 8.48 -25.39 3.46
C GLY A 143 8.44 -24.75 2.09
N LYS A 144 7.30 -24.76 1.41
CA LYS A 144 7.12 -24.26 0.03
C LYS A 144 5.91 -23.35 -0.10
N TYR A 145 5.88 -22.60 -1.18
CA TYR A 145 4.80 -21.70 -1.54
C TYR A 145 3.82 -22.38 -2.50
N HIS A 146 2.57 -22.54 -2.09
CA HIS A 146 1.49 -23.14 -2.87
C HIS A 146 0.69 -22.03 -3.54
N LEU A 147 1.14 -21.58 -4.71
CA LEU A 147 0.60 -20.43 -5.44
C LEU A 147 -0.07 -20.89 -6.74
N GLU A 148 -1.37 -20.60 -6.89
CA GLU A 148 -2.13 -20.85 -8.13
C GLU A 148 -2.00 -22.30 -8.63
N GLY A 149 -2.09 -23.24 -7.69
CA GLY A 149 -1.99 -24.67 -7.96
C GLY A 149 -0.57 -25.18 -8.24
N LYS A 150 0.45 -24.34 -8.11
CA LYS A 150 1.87 -24.71 -8.21
C LYS A 150 2.48 -24.82 -6.82
N VAL A 151 3.49 -25.66 -6.68
CA VAL A 151 4.29 -25.80 -5.47
C VAL A 151 5.69 -25.29 -5.78
N LEU A 152 6.08 -24.16 -5.21
CA LEU A 152 7.26 -23.40 -5.56
C LEU A 152 8.24 -23.34 -4.37
N THR A 153 9.51 -23.48 -4.66
CA THR A 153 10.61 -23.09 -3.77
C THR A 153 10.77 -21.58 -3.79
N ASP A 154 11.58 -21.02 -2.87
CA ASP A 154 11.90 -19.59 -2.81
C ASP A 154 12.44 -19.06 -4.15
N ASP A 155 13.35 -19.80 -4.79
CA ASP A 155 13.93 -19.40 -6.08
C ASP A 155 12.91 -19.49 -7.22
N GLU A 156 11.99 -20.46 -7.19
CA GLU A 156 10.91 -20.58 -8.17
C GLU A 156 9.84 -19.49 -7.97
N LEU A 157 9.58 -19.08 -6.72
CA LEU A 157 8.72 -17.96 -6.42
C LEU A 157 9.34 -16.64 -6.91
N ALA A 158 10.65 -16.44 -6.69
CA ALA A 158 11.37 -15.29 -7.25
C ALA A 158 11.23 -15.24 -8.78
N ALA A 159 11.46 -16.38 -9.47
CA ALA A 159 11.31 -16.46 -10.91
C ALA A 159 9.86 -16.21 -11.40
N TYR A 160 8.86 -16.55 -10.59
CA TYR A 160 7.47 -16.21 -10.86
C TYR A 160 7.24 -14.69 -10.79
N TYR A 161 7.78 -14.03 -9.76
CA TYR A 161 7.69 -12.57 -9.64
C TYR A 161 8.48 -11.86 -10.74
N ASP A 162 9.68 -12.35 -11.09
CA ASP A 162 10.46 -11.82 -12.22
C ASP A 162 9.65 -11.80 -13.51
N LYS A 163 8.93 -12.90 -13.79
CA LYS A 163 8.06 -12.98 -14.96
C LYS A 163 6.97 -11.88 -14.92
N LEU A 164 6.31 -11.68 -13.77
CA LEU A 164 5.28 -10.66 -13.65
C LEU A 164 5.86 -9.25 -13.83
N LEU A 165 7.01 -8.97 -13.22
CA LEU A 165 7.69 -7.68 -13.32
C LEU A 165 8.19 -7.39 -14.75
N ASP A 166 8.57 -8.41 -15.52
CA ASP A 166 9.00 -8.24 -16.91
C ASP A 166 7.82 -8.06 -17.86
N GLU A 167 6.68 -8.71 -17.59
CA GLU A 167 5.47 -8.59 -18.39
C GLU A 167 4.70 -7.27 -18.09
N PHE A 168 4.76 -6.81 -16.82
CA PHE A 168 4.07 -5.61 -16.35
C PHE A 168 5.07 -4.62 -15.72
N PRO A 169 5.82 -3.85 -16.53
CA PRO A 169 6.82 -2.90 -16.00
C PRO A 169 6.24 -1.79 -15.14
N GLU A 170 4.92 -1.55 -15.20
CA GLU A 170 4.18 -0.67 -14.30
C GLU A 170 3.92 -1.24 -12.91
N LEU A 171 4.24 -2.53 -12.66
CA LEU A 171 4.24 -3.15 -11.34
C LEU A 171 5.47 -2.67 -10.57
N MET A 172 5.27 -1.73 -9.66
CA MET A 172 6.34 -0.95 -9.03
C MET A 172 6.44 -1.13 -7.51
N SER A 173 5.53 -1.90 -6.92
CA SER A 173 5.57 -2.19 -5.48
C SER A 173 4.98 -3.57 -5.18
N MET A 174 5.65 -4.31 -4.31
CA MET A 174 5.19 -5.60 -3.79
C MET A 174 5.30 -5.61 -2.27
N GLU A 175 4.21 -5.95 -1.60
CA GLU A 175 4.13 -6.09 -0.15
C GLU A 175 4.17 -7.57 0.22
N ASP A 176 4.96 -7.90 1.25
CA ASP A 176 5.17 -9.25 1.80
C ASP A 176 5.25 -10.37 0.73
N PRO A 177 6.23 -10.29 -0.21
CA PRO A 177 6.38 -11.29 -1.27
C PRO A 177 6.85 -12.66 -0.77
N TYR A 178 7.28 -12.78 0.50
CA TYR A 178 7.68 -14.01 1.17
C TYR A 178 6.98 -14.16 2.54
N ASP A 179 6.97 -15.39 3.08
CA ASP A 179 6.46 -15.66 4.44
C ASP A 179 7.16 -14.77 5.48
N GLU A 180 6.42 -14.33 6.48
CA GLU A 180 6.91 -13.44 7.55
C GLU A 180 8.15 -13.95 8.30
N ASN A 181 8.42 -15.26 8.23
CA ASN A 181 9.58 -15.92 8.84
C ASN A 181 10.67 -16.30 7.83
N ASP A 182 10.41 -16.15 6.53
CA ASP A 182 11.37 -16.43 5.47
C ASP A 182 12.32 -15.25 5.24
N VAL A 183 13.21 -15.06 6.18
CA VAL A 183 14.20 -13.97 6.15
C VAL A 183 15.17 -14.12 4.97
N GLU A 184 15.56 -15.34 4.63
CA GLU A 184 16.53 -15.59 3.56
C GLU A 184 15.93 -15.26 2.19
N GLY A 185 14.70 -15.71 1.90
CA GLY A 185 13.98 -15.39 0.67
C GLY A 185 13.77 -13.88 0.53
N MET A 186 13.27 -13.21 1.58
CA MET A 186 13.05 -11.77 1.58
C MET A 186 14.35 -10.97 1.33
N VAL A 187 15.46 -11.32 1.98
CA VAL A 187 16.76 -10.64 1.81
C VAL A 187 17.31 -10.85 0.41
N LYS A 188 17.27 -12.08 -0.13
CA LYS A 188 17.70 -12.37 -1.51
C LYS A 188 16.89 -11.57 -2.53
N PHE A 189 15.56 -11.59 -2.39
CA PHE A 189 14.66 -10.86 -3.27
C PHE A 189 14.92 -9.35 -3.19
N THR A 190 15.08 -8.81 -1.98
CA THR A 190 15.41 -7.39 -1.81
C THR A 190 16.73 -7.03 -2.50
N ALA A 191 17.76 -7.85 -2.34
CA ALA A 191 19.09 -7.58 -2.91
C ALA A 191 19.07 -7.46 -4.45
N THR A 192 18.16 -8.17 -5.11
CA THR A 192 18.04 -8.20 -6.58
C THR A 192 17.03 -7.20 -7.13
N HIS A 193 16.03 -6.79 -6.33
CA HIS A 193 14.87 -6.03 -6.83
C HIS A 193 14.71 -4.62 -6.24
N LYS A 194 15.42 -4.28 -5.16
CA LYS A 194 15.27 -2.98 -4.45
C LYS A 194 15.48 -1.74 -5.32
N ASP A 195 16.26 -1.88 -6.40
CA ASP A 195 16.54 -0.79 -7.34
C ASP A 195 15.51 -0.75 -8.50
N ARG A 196 14.59 -1.73 -8.55
CA ARG A 196 13.54 -1.84 -9.57
C ARG A 196 12.15 -1.55 -9.00
N ILE A 197 11.86 -2.04 -7.78
CA ILE A 197 10.55 -1.92 -7.15
C ILE A 197 10.66 -1.59 -5.66
N GLN A 198 9.58 -1.05 -5.13
CA GLN A 198 9.37 -0.96 -3.69
C GLN A 198 8.98 -2.33 -3.12
N ILE A 199 9.65 -2.76 -2.05
CA ILE A 199 9.37 -4.00 -1.31
C ILE A 199 8.92 -3.61 0.09
N VAL A 200 7.62 -3.74 0.34
CA VAL A 200 6.97 -3.29 1.58
C VAL A 200 6.92 -4.43 2.58
N LEU A 201 7.33 -4.16 3.80
CA LEU A 201 7.27 -5.09 4.93
C LEU A 201 6.05 -4.77 5.79
N ASP A 202 5.08 -5.70 5.88
CA ASP A 202 3.91 -5.64 6.76
C ASP A 202 4.06 -6.62 7.94
N ASP A 203 3.64 -7.86 7.78
CA ASP A 203 3.67 -8.87 8.85
C ASP A 203 5.08 -9.23 9.27
N PHE A 204 6.06 -9.05 8.38
CA PHE A 204 7.48 -9.20 8.66
C PHE A 204 7.98 -8.27 9.79
N ILE A 205 7.36 -7.10 9.97
CA ILE A 205 7.75 -6.12 10.99
C ILE A 205 6.63 -5.72 11.97
N CYS A 206 5.36 -5.95 11.63
CA CYS A 206 4.19 -5.62 12.45
C CYS A 206 4.23 -4.22 13.04
N THR A 207 4.71 -3.21 12.29
CA THR A 207 4.93 -1.83 12.78
C THR A 207 5.83 -1.75 14.02
N ASN A 208 6.59 -2.81 14.33
CA ASN A 208 7.40 -2.92 15.55
C ASN A 208 8.82 -2.42 15.30
N PRO A 209 9.31 -1.39 16.04
CA PRO A 209 10.65 -0.84 15.83
C PRO A 209 11.78 -1.85 16.06
N ALA A 210 11.59 -2.84 16.93
CA ALA A 210 12.61 -3.87 17.17
C ALA A 210 12.72 -4.84 15.99
N LEU A 211 11.58 -5.26 15.40
CA LEU A 211 11.55 -6.11 14.21
C LEU A 211 12.08 -5.34 12.99
N LEU A 212 11.65 -4.08 12.81
CA LEU A 212 12.18 -3.22 11.75
C LEU A 212 13.69 -3.06 11.83
N LYS A 213 14.24 -2.83 13.04
CA LYS A 213 15.69 -2.73 13.23
C LYS A 213 16.42 -4.01 12.79
N LYS A 214 15.82 -5.18 13.03
CA LYS A 214 16.35 -6.46 12.57
C LYS A 214 16.29 -6.53 11.04
N ALA A 215 15.16 -6.26 10.43
CA ALA A 215 14.96 -6.25 8.98
C ALA A 215 15.98 -5.34 8.26
N ILE A 216 16.16 -4.10 8.73
CA ILE A 216 17.16 -3.16 8.22
C ILE A 216 18.57 -3.74 8.29
N LYS A 217 18.95 -4.34 9.43
CA LYS A 217 20.28 -4.93 9.61
C LYS A 217 20.54 -6.09 8.65
N GLU A 218 19.52 -6.87 8.35
CA GLU A 218 19.58 -8.02 7.45
C GLU A 218 19.44 -7.63 5.97
N GLY A 219 18.98 -6.43 5.68
CA GLY A 219 18.78 -5.92 4.33
C GLY A 219 17.48 -6.40 3.68
N ALA A 220 16.44 -6.62 4.48
CA ALA A 220 15.12 -7.04 4.04
C ALA A 220 14.22 -5.83 3.73
N GLY A 221 13.61 -5.77 2.54
CA GLY A 221 12.72 -4.71 2.12
C GLY A 221 13.37 -3.34 1.90
N ASN A 222 12.59 -2.37 1.45
CA ASN A 222 12.97 -0.96 1.33
C ASN A 222 11.83 -0.01 1.70
N ALA A 223 10.71 -0.54 2.17
CA ALA A 223 9.57 0.21 2.68
C ALA A 223 8.92 -0.52 3.87
N SER A 224 8.26 0.24 4.72
CA SER A 224 7.58 -0.26 5.92
C SER A 224 6.10 0.05 5.85
N LEU A 225 5.24 -0.96 6.02
CA LEU A 225 3.83 -0.74 6.26
C LEU A 225 3.60 -0.34 7.71
N ILE A 226 2.76 0.65 7.93
CA ILE A 226 2.51 1.25 9.24
C ILE A 226 1.04 1.11 9.60
N LYS A 227 0.75 0.23 10.54
CA LYS A 227 -0.58 -0.02 11.09
C LYS A 227 -0.59 0.34 12.58
N LEU A 228 -1.21 1.47 12.94
CA LEU A 228 -1.18 1.99 14.32
C LEU A 228 -1.68 0.99 15.37
N ASN A 229 -2.65 0.16 15.01
CA ASN A 229 -3.23 -0.79 15.96
C ASN A 229 -2.39 -2.07 16.16
N GLN A 230 -1.42 -2.36 15.27
CA GLN A 230 -0.49 -3.47 15.48
C GLN A 230 0.45 -3.19 16.66
N ILE A 231 1.07 -1.99 16.70
CA ILE A 231 1.95 -1.60 17.80
C ILE A 231 1.19 -0.94 18.95
N GLY A 232 0.07 -0.28 18.69
CA GLY A 232 -0.91 0.14 19.68
C GLY A 232 -0.74 1.54 20.25
N THR A 233 0.37 2.25 20.01
CA THR A 233 0.54 3.65 20.44
C THR A 233 1.06 4.54 19.32
N VAL A 234 0.63 5.80 19.30
CA VAL A 234 1.14 6.80 18.35
C VAL A 234 2.64 7.03 18.53
N THR A 235 3.15 6.95 19.75
CA THR A 235 4.57 7.16 20.03
C THR A 235 5.44 6.09 19.36
N GLU A 236 5.12 4.82 19.54
CA GLU A 236 5.85 3.71 18.92
C GLU A 236 5.68 3.70 17.40
N THR A 237 4.47 4.05 16.91
CA THR A 237 4.24 4.25 15.47
C THR A 237 5.18 5.30 14.89
N LEU A 238 5.28 6.48 15.52
CA LEU A 238 6.19 7.53 15.07
C LEU A 238 7.66 7.15 15.23
N GLU A 239 8.00 6.31 16.20
CA GLU A 239 9.36 5.75 16.34
C GLU A 239 9.70 4.86 15.15
N THR A 240 8.79 3.95 14.77
CA THR A 240 8.94 3.09 13.59
C THR A 240 9.10 3.91 12.31
N ILE A 241 8.24 4.92 12.11
CA ILE A 241 8.31 5.83 10.95
C ILE A 241 9.67 6.55 10.89
N ARG A 242 10.12 7.12 12.00
CA ARG A 242 11.42 7.82 12.05
C ARG A 242 12.59 6.88 11.78
N MET A 243 12.53 5.64 12.28
CA MET A 243 13.54 4.62 12.03
C MET A 243 13.58 4.23 10.55
N SER A 244 12.42 4.00 9.92
CA SER A 244 12.30 3.70 8.49
C SER A 244 12.98 4.80 7.67
N ARG A 245 12.54 6.03 7.83
CA ARG A 245 13.04 7.18 7.06
C ARG A 245 14.53 7.45 7.27
N LYS A 246 15.03 7.32 8.50
CA LYS A 246 16.45 7.48 8.81
C LYS A 246 17.34 6.44 8.11
N ASN A 247 16.78 5.32 7.71
CA ASN A 247 17.48 4.24 7.03
C ASN A 247 17.11 4.12 5.55
N GLY A 248 16.47 5.14 4.96
CA GLY A 248 16.13 5.17 3.53
C GLY A 248 14.92 4.30 3.15
N TYR A 249 14.13 3.85 4.12
CA TYR A 249 12.88 3.12 3.85
C TYR A 249 11.74 4.10 3.65
N ASN A 250 10.91 3.83 2.65
CA ASN A 250 9.61 4.49 2.53
C ASN A 250 8.68 4.07 3.67
N THR A 251 7.64 4.87 3.90
CA THR A 251 6.62 4.56 4.91
C THR A 251 5.23 4.65 4.29
N MET A 252 4.51 3.54 4.33
CA MET A 252 3.13 3.44 3.85
C MET A 252 2.19 3.30 5.04
N ILE A 253 1.42 4.35 5.33
CA ILE A 253 0.37 4.30 6.34
C ILE A 253 -0.77 3.45 5.81
N SER A 254 -1.27 2.51 6.62
CA SER A 254 -2.26 1.55 6.16
C SER A 254 -3.50 1.53 7.04
N HIS A 255 -4.64 1.28 6.40
CA HIS A 255 -5.87 0.84 7.03
C HIS A 255 -5.80 -0.63 7.49
N ARG A 256 -6.93 -1.18 7.90
CA ARG A 256 -7.16 -2.62 8.12
C ARG A 256 -8.37 -3.08 7.30
N SER A 257 -8.50 -4.40 7.08
CA SER A 257 -9.70 -5.00 6.45
C SER A 257 -10.99 -4.60 7.18
N GLY A 258 -11.00 -4.63 8.51
CA GLY A 258 -12.06 -4.06 9.33
C GLY A 258 -11.78 -2.59 9.68
N GLU A 259 -12.49 -1.66 9.05
CA GLU A 259 -12.28 -0.21 9.18
C GLU A 259 -13.53 0.55 9.61
N THR A 260 -13.33 1.78 10.08
CA THR A 260 -14.39 2.72 10.47
C THR A 260 -14.28 4.02 9.65
N GLY A 261 -15.24 4.94 9.80
CA GLY A 261 -15.18 6.28 9.20
C GLY A 261 -14.14 7.22 9.82
N ASP A 262 -13.32 6.78 10.79
CA ASP A 262 -12.25 7.61 11.38
C ASP A 262 -11.16 7.93 10.35
N THR A 263 -10.72 9.19 10.31
CA THR A 263 -9.78 9.70 9.30
C THR A 263 -8.36 9.94 9.83
N PHE A 264 -8.03 9.46 11.04
CA PHE A 264 -6.73 9.67 11.67
C PHE A 264 -5.56 9.33 10.76
N ILE A 265 -5.65 8.20 10.02
CA ILE A 265 -4.57 7.75 9.14
C ILE A 265 -4.32 8.69 7.96
N ALA A 266 -5.33 9.41 7.46
CA ALA A 266 -5.16 10.43 6.43
C ALA A 266 -4.37 11.63 6.96
N ASP A 267 -4.75 12.16 8.14
CA ASP A 267 -3.99 13.22 8.82
C ASP A 267 -2.57 12.78 9.14
N LEU A 268 -2.35 11.53 9.59
CA LEU A 268 -1.02 11.00 9.87
C LEU A 268 -0.16 10.91 8.61
N ALA A 269 -0.73 10.44 7.49
CA ALA A 269 0.01 10.33 6.23
C ALA A 269 0.52 11.69 5.73
N VAL A 270 -0.29 12.75 5.87
CA VAL A 270 0.15 14.13 5.57
C VAL A 270 1.20 14.60 6.59
N ALA A 271 0.99 14.30 7.87
CA ALA A 271 1.86 14.79 8.97
C ALA A 271 3.29 14.26 8.88
N ILE A 272 3.48 13.07 8.32
CA ILE A 272 4.82 12.48 8.22
C ILE A 272 5.64 13.02 7.04
N ASN A 273 5.08 13.91 6.23
CA ASN A 273 5.75 14.56 5.11
C ASN A 273 6.46 13.59 4.14
N GLY A 274 5.92 13.40 2.96
CA GLY A 274 6.47 12.44 1.98
C GLY A 274 6.17 10.97 2.28
N GLY A 275 5.02 10.68 2.89
CA GLY A 275 4.56 9.31 3.13
C GLY A 275 3.65 8.79 2.02
N GLN A 276 3.28 7.52 2.18
CA GLN A 276 2.31 6.83 1.35
C GLN A 276 1.09 6.45 2.18
N LEU A 277 -0.07 6.28 1.53
CA LEU A 277 -1.30 5.84 2.19
C LEU A 277 -1.96 4.72 1.39
N LYS A 278 -2.17 3.56 2.02
CA LYS A 278 -2.99 2.45 1.53
C LYS A 278 -4.29 2.44 2.33
N THR A 279 -5.45 2.69 1.70
CA THR A 279 -6.74 2.73 2.42
C THR A 279 -7.93 2.23 1.59
N GLY A 280 -7.69 1.24 0.72
CA GLY A 280 -8.72 0.56 -0.07
C GLY A 280 -9.09 1.27 -1.37
N ALA A 281 -10.15 0.80 -2.02
CA ALA A 281 -10.67 1.35 -3.26
C ALA A 281 -11.43 2.68 -3.02
N PRO A 282 -11.72 3.46 -4.08
CA PRO A 282 -12.62 4.62 -4.01
C PRO A 282 -14.10 4.18 -3.92
N ALA A 283 -14.39 3.22 -3.04
CA ALA A 283 -15.69 2.64 -2.77
C ALA A 283 -15.78 2.27 -1.28
N ARG A 284 -17.00 2.13 -0.75
CA ARG A 284 -17.33 1.92 0.67
C ARG A 284 -17.00 3.16 1.52
N SER A 285 -17.94 3.59 2.35
CA SER A 285 -17.84 4.86 3.10
C SER A 285 -16.60 4.92 4.00
N GLU A 286 -16.29 3.83 4.71
CA GLU A 286 -15.14 3.74 5.60
C GLU A 286 -13.79 3.91 4.90
N ARG A 287 -13.73 3.76 3.58
CA ARG A 287 -12.54 4.04 2.75
C ARG A 287 -12.58 5.47 2.21
N VAL A 288 -13.70 5.84 1.61
CA VAL A 288 -13.91 7.15 0.96
C VAL A 288 -13.72 8.33 1.93
N GLU A 289 -14.09 8.17 3.20
CA GLU A 289 -13.88 9.22 4.21
C GLU A 289 -12.41 9.64 4.36
N LYS A 290 -11.44 8.73 4.20
CA LYS A 290 -10.01 9.07 4.25
C LYS A 290 -9.60 9.90 3.02
N TYR A 291 -10.12 9.57 1.85
CA TYR A 291 -9.88 10.35 0.61
C TYR A 291 -10.55 11.72 0.66
N ASN A 292 -11.78 11.81 1.15
CA ASN A 292 -12.46 13.09 1.39
C ASN A 292 -11.62 13.96 2.33
N ARG A 293 -11.08 13.37 3.41
CA ARG A 293 -10.21 14.09 4.35
C ARG A 293 -8.94 14.61 3.69
N LEU A 294 -8.32 13.84 2.79
CA LEU A 294 -7.18 14.32 2.01
C LEU A 294 -7.53 15.47 1.08
N LEU A 295 -8.70 15.44 0.43
CA LEU A 295 -9.19 16.57 -0.39
C LEU A 295 -9.38 17.84 0.44
N GLU A 296 -9.95 17.72 1.64
CA GLU A 296 -10.08 18.85 2.57
C GLU A 296 -8.71 19.41 2.98
N ILE A 297 -7.76 18.52 3.33
CA ILE A 297 -6.40 18.94 3.73
C ILE A 297 -5.68 19.62 2.56
N GLU A 298 -5.79 19.12 1.34
CA GLU A 298 -5.19 19.74 0.15
C GLU A 298 -5.75 21.16 -0.04
N GLU A 299 -7.06 21.34 0.10
CA GLU A 299 -7.70 22.65 0.03
C GLU A 299 -7.23 23.59 1.15
N GLU A 300 -7.14 23.09 2.39
CA GLU A 300 -6.63 23.85 3.54
C GLU A 300 -5.15 24.29 3.36
N LEU A 301 -4.34 23.46 2.71
CA LEU A 301 -2.94 23.78 2.43
C LEU A 301 -2.77 24.80 1.30
N GLY A 302 -3.79 24.97 0.44
CA GLY A 302 -3.78 25.88 -0.70
C GLY A 302 -2.75 25.50 -1.76
N LYS A 303 -2.35 24.24 -1.80
CA LYS A 303 -1.33 23.73 -2.69
C LYS A 303 -1.86 22.54 -3.47
N GLY A 304 -2.05 22.72 -4.77
CA GLY A 304 -2.13 21.62 -5.70
C GLY A 304 -0.74 21.05 -6.00
N GLU A 305 0.08 20.70 -5.01
CA GLU A 305 1.44 20.27 -5.28
C GLU A 305 1.88 19.10 -4.39
N ARG A 306 2.40 18.10 -5.09
CA ARG A 306 3.23 16.97 -4.71
C ARG A 306 2.55 15.81 -4.01
N LEU A 307 2.48 14.72 -4.77
CA LEU A 307 2.54 13.37 -4.26
C LEU A 307 3.98 13.04 -3.84
N ALA A 308 4.16 12.31 -2.78
CA ALA A 308 5.46 11.74 -2.41
C ALA A 308 5.86 10.65 -3.42
N PHE A 309 7.14 10.53 -3.72
CA PHE A 309 7.63 9.71 -4.80
C PHE A 309 8.34 8.43 -4.34
N PHE A 310 8.48 7.51 -5.31
CA PHE A 310 9.39 6.37 -5.23
C PHE A 310 10.86 6.82 -5.06
N PRO A 311 11.73 5.94 -4.52
CA PRO A 311 13.10 6.28 -4.15
C PRO A 311 13.97 6.87 -5.26
N ASP A 312 13.65 6.59 -6.53
CA ASP A 312 14.47 7.01 -7.68
C ASP A 312 14.32 8.48 -8.08
N ASP A 313 13.35 9.21 -7.47
CA ASP A 313 13.13 10.64 -7.74
C ASP A 313 13.79 11.59 -6.71
N VAL A 314 14.67 11.08 -5.86
CA VAL A 314 15.45 11.95 -4.97
C VAL A 314 16.61 12.51 -5.79
N ASP A 315 16.38 13.66 -6.43
CA ASP A 315 17.49 14.50 -6.92
C ASP A 315 18.39 14.80 -5.72
N HIS A 316 19.59 14.26 -5.76
CA HIS A 316 20.66 14.57 -4.85
C HIS A 316 21.27 15.91 -5.29
N ASP A 317 20.58 17.03 -4.98
CA ASP A 317 21.18 18.37 -4.97
C ASP A 317 21.70 18.73 -3.58
#